data_3c029fd6efd29fd794ca49a24a5c4a92
#
_entry.id   3c029fd6efd29fd794ca49a24a5c4a92
#
_cell.length_a   1.000
_cell.length_b   1.000
_cell.length_c   1.000
_cell.angle_alpha   90.00
_cell.angle_beta   90.00
_cell.angle_gamma   90.00
#
_symmetry.space_group_name_H-M   'P 1'
#
loop_
_entity.id
_entity.type
_entity.pdbx_description
1 polymer ?
#
loop_
_entity_poly.entity_id
_entity_poly.type
_entity_poly.pdbx_seq_one_letter_code
_entity_poly.pdbx_strand_id
1 'polypeptide(L)'
;MNEVTDFGFRQVPETEKKRLVGRVFSSVAGKYDLMNDLMSLGLHRLWKKFTVAVSGVHRGNKVLDIAGGTGDLTLAFARRVGPSGEVWLTDINGAMLARGRDRLLDEGLLVPTAQCDAEALPFPSNRFDCVSVAFGLRNMTHKEAALAEMHRVLKPGGRLLVLEFSRVWAPLSPAYDLYSFKVLPWLGDKIAHDAESYRYLAESIRVHPDQETLKAMMERVGFHRVDYYNLTAGVVALHLGRKL
;
A
#
# COMPACT_ATOMS: atom_id res chain seq x y z
N MET A 1 23.91 -18.93 -2.97
CA MET A 1 23.88 -17.93 -1.88
C MET A 1 22.44 -17.56 -1.69
N ASN A 2 21.91 -17.61 -0.46
CA ASN A 2 20.54 -17.13 -0.24
C ASN A 2 20.56 -15.60 -0.39
N GLU A 3 19.80 -15.07 -1.33
CA GLU A 3 19.62 -13.63 -1.48
C GLU A 3 19.02 -13.07 -0.20
N VAL A 4 19.49 -11.91 0.23
CA VAL A 4 19.05 -11.23 1.46
C VAL A 4 18.30 -9.95 1.13
N THR A 5 17.33 -9.61 1.95
CA THR A 5 16.48 -8.43 1.80
C THR A 5 16.24 -7.74 3.14
N ASP A 6 15.82 -6.50 3.10
CA ASP A 6 15.54 -5.71 4.30
C ASP A 6 14.20 -6.11 4.95
N PHE A 7 14.25 -6.33 6.27
CA PHE A 7 13.09 -6.41 7.15
C PHE A 7 13.26 -5.36 8.26
N GLY A 8 12.76 -4.15 8.03
CA GLY A 8 13.15 -2.99 8.80
C GLY A 8 14.65 -2.73 8.65
N PHE A 9 15.37 -2.53 9.74
CA PHE A 9 16.83 -2.35 9.74
C PHE A 9 17.63 -3.67 9.75
N ARG A 10 16.95 -4.80 9.79
CA ARG A 10 17.60 -6.13 9.76
C ARG A 10 17.60 -6.69 8.35
N GLN A 11 18.66 -7.40 8.00
CA GLN A 11 18.70 -8.20 6.79
C GLN A 11 18.27 -9.64 7.09
N VAL A 12 17.38 -10.18 6.27
CA VAL A 12 16.85 -11.53 6.39
C VAL A 12 16.91 -12.23 5.03
N PRO A 13 16.94 -13.58 4.98
CA PRO A 13 16.75 -14.29 3.72
C PRO A 13 15.41 -13.91 3.07
N GLU A 14 15.41 -13.72 1.75
CA GLU A 14 14.19 -13.36 1.01
C GLU A 14 13.03 -14.34 1.25
N THR A 15 13.34 -15.62 1.33
CA THR A 15 12.37 -16.68 1.64
C THR A 15 11.67 -16.51 3.00
N GLU A 16 12.30 -15.78 3.94
CA GLU A 16 11.73 -15.50 5.27
C GLU A 16 10.93 -14.21 5.33
N LYS A 17 11.24 -13.21 4.49
CA LYS A 17 10.62 -11.88 4.57
C LYS A 17 9.10 -11.95 4.50
N LYS A 18 8.54 -12.67 3.51
CA LYS A 18 7.09 -12.81 3.34
C LYS A 18 6.42 -13.38 4.60
N ARG A 19 7.05 -14.39 5.24
CA ARG A 19 6.55 -15.00 6.49
C ARG A 19 6.62 -14.02 7.67
N LEU A 20 7.69 -13.25 7.78
CA LEU A 20 7.88 -12.26 8.84
C LEU A 20 6.87 -11.11 8.72
N VAL A 21 6.74 -10.54 7.52
CA VAL A 21 5.74 -9.52 7.20
C VAL A 21 4.32 -10.04 7.47
N GLY A 22 4.03 -11.28 7.01
CA GLY A 22 2.74 -11.92 7.27
C GLY A 22 2.40 -12.02 8.75
N ARG A 23 3.38 -12.36 9.62
CA ARG A 23 3.18 -12.40 11.08
C ARG A 23 2.85 -11.02 11.65
N VAL A 24 3.60 -9.98 11.26
CA VAL A 24 3.34 -8.59 11.67
C VAL A 24 1.90 -8.19 11.35
N PHE A 25 1.45 -8.39 10.10
CA PHE A 25 0.09 -7.99 9.72
C PHE A 25 -1.00 -8.88 10.33
N SER A 26 -0.72 -10.16 10.56
CA SER A 26 -1.68 -11.04 11.25
C SER A 26 -1.83 -10.66 12.72
N SER A 27 -0.76 -10.25 13.44
CA SER A 27 -0.84 -9.83 14.84
C SER A 27 -1.64 -8.55 15.01
N VAL A 28 -1.48 -7.60 14.10
CA VAL A 28 -2.18 -6.31 14.15
C VAL A 28 -3.52 -6.28 13.43
N ALA A 29 -3.90 -7.34 12.70
CA ALA A 29 -5.12 -7.36 11.89
C ALA A 29 -6.38 -6.95 12.69
N GLY A 30 -6.47 -7.33 13.98
CA GLY A 30 -7.56 -6.96 14.89
C GLY A 30 -7.62 -5.49 15.27
N LYS A 31 -6.48 -4.78 15.20
CA LYS A 31 -6.31 -3.39 15.61
C LYS A 31 -5.74 -2.54 14.46
N TYR A 32 -5.85 -3.03 13.21
CA TYR A 32 -5.20 -2.42 12.05
C TYR A 32 -5.62 -0.96 11.84
N ASP A 33 -6.91 -0.66 11.95
CA ASP A 33 -7.41 0.70 11.79
C ASP A 33 -6.89 1.62 12.92
N LEU A 34 -6.85 1.12 14.16
CA LEU A 34 -6.26 1.83 15.29
C LEU A 34 -4.77 2.10 15.07
N MET A 35 -4.04 1.11 14.54
CA MET A 35 -2.62 1.27 14.20
C MET A 35 -2.43 2.37 13.14
N ASN A 36 -3.23 2.37 12.09
CA ASN A 36 -3.19 3.41 11.06
C ASN A 36 -3.55 4.79 11.62
N ASP A 37 -4.55 4.86 12.50
CA ASP A 37 -4.93 6.11 13.18
C ASP A 37 -3.77 6.64 14.04
N LEU A 38 -3.13 5.79 14.83
CA LEU A 38 -1.99 6.18 15.66
C LEU A 38 -0.79 6.62 14.78
N MET A 39 -0.45 5.86 13.74
CA MET A 39 0.67 6.18 12.86
C MET A 39 0.48 7.48 12.08
N SER A 40 -0.74 7.84 11.75
CA SER A 40 -1.05 8.97 10.87
C SER A 40 -1.83 10.08 11.55
N LEU A 41 -2.13 9.97 12.85
CA LEU A 41 -3.07 10.85 13.56
C LEU A 41 -4.42 10.99 12.80
N GLY A 42 -4.88 9.88 12.20
CA GLY A 42 -6.10 9.81 11.40
C GLY A 42 -5.99 10.39 9.98
N LEU A 43 -4.85 10.98 9.61
CA LEU A 43 -4.65 11.61 8.30
C LEU A 43 -4.69 10.62 7.13
N HIS A 44 -4.45 9.32 7.37
CA HIS A 44 -4.52 8.31 6.31
C HIS A 44 -5.86 8.30 5.57
N ARG A 45 -6.96 8.67 6.24
CA ARG A 45 -8.29 8.77 5.62
C ARG A 45 -8.36 9.90 4.60
N LEU A 46 -7.73 11.04 4.90
CA LEU A 46 -7.64 12.18 3.96
C LEU A 46 -6.75 11.83 2.77
N TRP A 47 -5.61 11.18 3.00
CA TRP A 47 -4.72 10.74 1.93
C TRP A 47 -5.41 9.76 0.98
N LYS A 48 -6.14 8.76 1.52
CA LYS A 48 -6.92 7.82 0.72
C LYS A 48 -8.04 8.51 -0.05
N LYS A 49 -8.75 9.47 0.54
CA LYS A 49 -9.76 10.28 -0.17
C LYS A 49 -9.14 11.08 -1.32
N PHE A 50 -7.99 11.71 -1.08
CA PHE A 50 -7.26 12.43 -2.11
C PHE A 50 -6.82 11.49 -3.25
N THR A 51 -6.28 10.31 -2.93
CA THR A 51 -5.91 9.28 -3.91
C THR A 51 -7.06 8.94 -4.84
N VAL A 52 -8.25 8.68 -4.29
CA VAL A 52 -9.45 8.38 -5.08
C VAL A 52 -9.90 9.60 -5.91
N ALA A 53 -9.78 10.80 -5.37
CA ALA A 53 -10.18 12.03 -6.07
C ALA A 53 -9.35 12.28 -7.34
N VAL A 54 -8.02 12.07 -7.26
CA VAL A 54 -7.08 12.30 -8.39
C VAL A 54 -6.89 11.09 -9.29
N SER A 55 -7.46 9.93 -8.94
CA SER A 55 -7.29 8.67 -9.67
C SER A 55 -7.76 8.75 -11.13
N GLY A 56 -8.73 9.60 -11.42
CA GLY A 56 -9.43 9.62 -12.71
C GLY A 56 -10.38 8.44 -12.92
N VAL A 57 -10.61 7.62 -11.90
CA VAL A 57 -11.56 6.51 -11.95
C VAL A 57 -12.99 7.06 -12.04
N HIS A 58 -13.79 6.47 -12.90
CA HIS A 58 -15.19 6.82 -13.14
C HIS A 58 -16.08 5.58 -13.27
N ARG A 59 -17.38 5.78 -13.43
CA ARG A 59 -18.33 4.68 -13.59
C ARG A 59 -17.93 3.73 -14.72
N GLY A 60 -18.06 2.43 -14.49
CA GLY A 60 -17.73 1.37 -15.45
C GLY A 60 -16.25 0.95 -15.48
N ASN A 61 -15.35 1.65 -14.80
CA ASN A 61 -13.94 1.26 -14.77
C ASN A 61 -13.71 -0.05 -14.01
N LYS A 62 -12.64 -0.74 -14.39
CA LYS A 62 -12.09 -1.91 -13.70
C LYS A 62 -10.87 -1.51 -12.88
N VAL A 63 -10.92 -1.71 -11.58
CA VAL A 63 -9.87 -1.32 -10.63
C VAL A 63 -9.33 -2.54 -9.92
N LEU A 64 -8.02 -2.60 -9.73
CA LEU A 64 -7.34 -3.59 -8.89
C LEU A 64 -6.71 -2.86 -7.69
N ASP A 65 -7.11 -3.24 -6.48
CA ASP A 65 -6.55 -2.74 -5.24
C ASP A 65 -5.60 -3.80 -4.65
N ILE A 66 -4.31 -3.52 -4.71
CA ILE A 66 -3.22 -4.44 -4.32
C ILE A 66 -2.80 -4.14 -2.89
N ALA A 67 -2.59 -5.20 -2.09
CA ALA A 67 -2.36 -5.09 -0.66
C ALA A 67 -3.44 -4.22 0.01
N GLY A 68 -4.69 -4.42 -0.41
CA GLY A 68 -5.82 -3.58 0.00
C GLY A 68 -6.27 -3.78 1.44
N GLY A 69 -5.75 -4.84 2.11
CA GLY A 69 -5.94 -5.06 3.54
C GLY A 69 -7.40 -5.11 3.95
N THR A 70 -7.82 -4.18 4.81
CA THR A 70 -9.20 -4.05 5.29
C THR A 70 -10.16 -3.37 4.30
N GLY A 71 -9.72 -3.09 3.06
CA GLY A 71 -10.58 -2.70 1.96
C GLY A 71 -11.00 -1.22 1.91
N ASP A 72 -10.28 -0.32 2.57
CA ASP A 72 -10.62 1.12 2.59
C ASP A 72 -10.68 1.76 1.19
N LEU A 73 -9.63 1.56 0.38
CA LEU A 73 -9.60 2.07 -1.00
C LEU A 73 -10.55 1.28 -1.87
N THR A 74 -10.61 -0.03 -1.72
CA THR A 74 -11.55 -0.90 -2.43
C THR A 74 -12.99 -0.41 -2.26
N LEU A 75 -13.43 -0.11 -1.02
CA LEU A 75 -14.75 0.45 -0.73
C LEU A 75 -14.99 1.77 -1.46
N ALA A 76 -14.02 2.68 -1.40
CA ALA A 76 -14.12 3.98 -2.03
C ALA A 76 -14.17 3.87 -3.58
N PHE A 77 -13.38 2.98 -4.16
CA PHE A 77 -13.41 2.71 -5.60
C PHE A 77 -14.70 2.01 -6.02
N ALA A 78 -15.19 1.03 -5.26
CA ALA A 78 -16.43 0.32 -5.58
C ALA A 78 -17.62 1.28 -5.67
N ARG A 79 -17.73 2.21 -4.72
CA ARG A 79 -18.75 3.28 -4.77
C ARG A 79 -18.58 4.20 -5.98
N ARG A 80 -17.35 4.44 -6.42
CA ARG A 80 -17.05 5.35 -7.53
C ARG A 80 -17.31 4.73 -8.89
N VAL A 81 -16.94 3.45 -9.10
CA VAL A 81 -17.15 2.75 -10.37
C VAL A 81 -18.62 2.36 -10.56
N GLY A 82 -19.38 2.23 -9.48
CA GLY A 82 -20.80 1.88 -9.50
C GLY A 82 -21.07 0.46 -10.02
N PRO A 83 -22.35 0.11 -10.26
CA PRO A 83 -22.74 -1.27 -10.59
C PRO A 83 -22.28 -1.76 -11.97
N SER A 84 -21.87 -0.86 -12.85
CA SER A 84 -21.30 -1.22 -14.17
C SER A 84 -19.78 -1.38 -14.16
N GLY A 85 -19.12 -1.07 -13.05
CA GLY A 85 -17.68 -1.22 -12.87
C GLY A 85 -17.31 -2.50 -12.13
N GLU A 86 -16.02 -2.72 -11.99
CA GLU A 86 -15.47 -3.88 -11.28
C GLU A 86 -14.31 -3.41 -10.39
N VAL A 87 -14.28 -3.85 -9.13
CA VAL A 87 -13.13 -3.63 -8.25
C VAL A 87 -12.71 -4.98 -7.67
N TRP A 88 -11.42 -5.25 -7.67
CA TRP A 88 -10.83 -6.42 -7.02
C TRP A 88 -10.07 -6.00 -5.79
N LEU A 89 -10.35 -6.66 -4.66
CA LEU A 89 -9.54 -6.58 -3.45
C LEU A 89 -8.52 -7.71 -3.44
N THR A 90 -7.23 -7.39 -3.38
CA THR A 90 -6.18 -8.41 -3.28
C THR A 90 -5.24 -8.12 -2.11
N ASP A 91 -4.79 -9.19 -1.46
CA ASP A 91 -3.77 -9.12 -0.42
C ASP A 91 -3.03 -10.46 -0.33
N ILE A 92 -1.78 -10.46 0.08
CA ILE A 92 -1.01 -11.67 0.34
C ILE A 92 -1.39 -12.30 1.69
N ASN A 93 -1.88 -11.48 2.63
CA ASN A 93 -2.29 -11.91 3.97
C ASN A 93 -3.78 -12.29 3.99
N GLY A 94 -4.08 -13.58 4.12
CA GLY A 94 -5.45 -14.08 4.12
C GLY A 94 -6.32 -13.55 5.26
N ALA A 95 -5.73 -13.25 6.43
CA ALA A 95 -6.50 -12.68 7.56
C ALA A 95 -6.94 -11.23 7.29
N MET A 96 -6.05 -10.42 6.67
CA MET A 96 -6.39 -9.07 6.23
C MET A 96 -7.45 -9.09 5.13
N LEU A 97 -7.27 -9.97 4.13
CA LEU A 97 -8.22 -10.14 3.03
C LEU A 97 -9.61 -10.55 3.51
N ALA A 98 -9.70 -11.50 4.46
CA ALA A 98 -10.97 -11.94 5.03
C ALA A 98 -11.69 -10.77 5.71
N ARG A 99 -10.99 -9.97 6.52
CA ARG A 99 -11.57 -8.76 7.15
C ARG A 99 -12.04 -7.73 6.13
N GLY A 100 -11.24 -7.50 5.08
CA GLY A 100 -11.63 -6.58 4.01
C GLY A 100 -12.89 -7.05 3.29
N ARG A 101 -12.98 -8.34 2.96
CA ARG A 101 -14.16 -8.95 2.36
C ARG A 101 -15.39 -8.79 3.26
N ASP A 102 -15.28 -9.18 4.53
CA ASP A 102 -16.40 -9.15 5.47
C ASP A 102 -16.91 -7.71 5.67
N ARG A 103 -16.00 -6.75 5.80
CA ARG A 103 -16.35 -5.33 5.87
C ARG A 103 -17.06 -4.83 4.61
N LEU A 104 -16.63 -5.22 3.42
CA LEU A 104 -17.29 -4.84 2.17
C LEU A 104 -18.70 -5.43 2.08
N LEU A 105 -18.90 -6.66 2.57
CA LEU A 105 -20.22 -7.29 2.67
C LEU A 105 -21.13 -6.54 3.66
N ASP A 106 -20.61 -6.11 4.82
CA ASP A 106 -21.35 -5.29 5.81
C ASP A 106 -21.78 -3.94 5.22
N GLU A 107 -20.99 -3.40 4.27
CA GLU A 107 -21.34 -2.18 3.52
C GLU A 107 -22.27 -2.44 2.30
N GLY A 108 -22.77 -3.67 2.16
CA GLY A 108 -23.67 -4.07 1.08
C GLY A 108 -23.00 -4.23 -0.30
N LEU A 109 -21.68 -4.42 -0.34
CA LEU A 109 -20.91 -4.54 -1.58
C LEU A 109 -20.35 -5.94 -1.74
N LEU A 110 -20.71 -6.60 -2.83
CA LEU A 110 -20.11 -7.86 -3.25
C LEU A 110 -18.90 -7.58 -4.17
N VAL A 111 -17.70 -7.59 -3.58
CA VAL A 111 -16.45 -7.32 -4.29
C VAL A 111 -15.64 -8.60 -4.42
N PRO A 112 -15.20 -9.00 -5.63
CA PRO A 112 -14.32 -10.14 -5.79
C PRO A 112 -12.99 -9.94 -5.06
N THR A 113 -12.54 -11.00 -4.37
CA THR A 113 -11.30 -10.99 -3.60
C THR A 113 -10.36 -12.10 -4.08
N ALA A 114 -9.05 -11.83 -4.08
CA ALA A 114 -8.04 -12.85 -4.39
C ALA A 114 -6.84 -12.74 -3.44
N GLN A 115 -6.48 -13.85 -2.82
CA GLN A 115 -5.22 -13.94 -2.10
C GLN A 115 -4.09 -14.19 -3.09
N CYS A 116 -3.20 -13.21 -3.27
CA CYS A 116 -2.11 -13.33 -4.23
C CYS A 116 -0.90 -12.49 -3.83
N ASP A 117 0.23 -12.84 -4.44
CA ASP A 117 1.46 -12.06 -4.36
C ASP A 117 1.45 -10.98 -5.44
N ALA A 118 1.74 -9.73 -5.05
CA ALA A 118 1.85 -8.62 -5.98
C ALA A 118 3.01 -8.77 -6.99
N GLU A 119 4.01 -9.60 -6.66
CA GLU A 119 5.15 -9.92 -7.51
C GLU A 119 4.80 -10.95 -8.61
N ALA A 120 3.60 -11.60 -8.53
CA ALA A 120 3.09 -12.58 -9.51
C ALA A 120 1.55 -12.55 -9.52
N LEU A 121 0.97 -11.55 -10.15
CA LEU A 121 -0.48 -11.33 -10.15
C LEU A 121 -1.23 -12.34 -11.00
N PRO A 122 -2.28 -13.02 -10.48
CA PRO A 122 -3.05 -14.04 -11.20
C PRO A 122 -4.09 -13.43 -12.17
N PHE A 123 -3.73 -12.32 -12.80
CA PHE A 123 -4.62 -11.63 -13.75
C PHE A 123 -3.98 -11.54 -15.12
N PRO A 124 -4.80 -11.57 -16.20
CA PRO A 124 -4.28 -11.36 -17.55
C PRO A 124 -3.74 -9.94 -17.74
N SER A 125 -2.85 -9.79 -18.71
CA SER A 125 -2.36 -8.48 -19.13
C SER A 125 -3.49 -7.59 -19.66
N ASN A 126 -3.37 -6.28 -19.51
CA ASN A 126 -4.27 -5.29 -20.08
C ASN A 126 -5.74 -5.43 -19.62
N ARG A 127 -5.96 -5.75 -18.35
CA ARG A 127 -7.30 -5.97 -17.79
C ARG A 127 -7.89 -4.73 -17.10
N PHE A 128 -7.08 -3.98 -16.36
CA PHE A 128 -7.55 -2.95 -15.44
C PHE A 128 -7.34 -1.54 -16.00
N ASP A 129 -8.29 -0.64 -15.73
CA ASP A 129 -8.19 0.77 -16.06
C ASP A 129 -7.37 1.54 -15.01
N CYS A 130 -7.37 1.03 -13.77
CA CYS A 130 -6.61 1.58 -12.65
C CYS A 130 -6.10 0.46 -11.76
N VAL A 131 -4.88 0.60 -11.27
CA VAL A 131 -4.28 -0.23 -10.21
C VAL A 131 -3.90 0.70 -9.06
N SER A 132 -4.21 0.33 -7.83
CA SER A 132 -3.83 1.04 -6.62
C SER A 132 -3.06 0.16 -5.66
N VAL A 133 -2.10 0.74 -4.96
CA VAL A 133 -1.47 0.16 -3.78
C VAL A 133 -1.27 1.26 -2.75
N ALA A 134 -1.77 1.03 -1.53
CA ALA A 134 -1.62 1.98 -0.43
C ALA A 134 -0.97 1.33 0.78
N PHE A 135 0.19 1.87 1.19
CA PHE A 135 0.96 1.42 2.37
C PHE A 135 1.38 -0.05 2.34
N GLY A 136 1.45 -0.63 1.12
CA GLY A 136 1.80 -2.03 0.90
C GLY A 136 3.15 -2.23 0.21
N LEU A 137 3.54 -1.31 -0.69
CA LEU A 137 4.71 -1.48 -1.55
C LEU A 137 6.02 -1.63 -0.76
N ARG A 138 6.18 -0.92 0.37
CA ARG A 138 7.39 -1.00 1.21
C ARG A 138 7.65 -2.40 1.76
N ASN A 139 6.61 -3.22 1.89
CA ASN A 139 6.69 -4.57 2.44
C ASN A 139 7.02 -5.65 1.39
N MET A 140 6.92 -5.32 0.10
CA MET A 140 7.24 -6.24 -1.00
C MET A 140 8.75 -6.49 -1.07
N THR A 141 9.13 -7.70 -1.39
CA THR A 141 10.54 -8.11 -1.47
C THR A 141 11.18 -7.50 -2.71
N HIS A 142 10.59 -7.74 -3.88
CA HIS A 142 11.04 -7.24 -5.17
C HIS A 142 10.08 -6.16 -5.70
N LYS A 143 10.29 -4.92 -5.25
CA LYS A 143 9.39 -3.80 -5.58
C LYS A 143 9.28 -3.57 -7.10
N GLU A 144 10.38 -3.69 -7.84
CA GLU A 144 10.35 -3.53 -9.30
C GLU A 144 9.57 -4.66 -9.98
N ALA A 145 9.67 -5.90 -9.51
CA ALA A 145 8.86 -7.01 -10.01
C ALA A 145 7.37 -6.76 -9.79
N ALA A 146 6.99 -6.29 -8.60
CA ALA A 146 5.62 -5.93 -8.30
C ALA A 146 5.12 -4.76 -9.18
N LEU A 147 5.94 -3.72 -9.36
CA LEU A 147 5.62 -2.60 -10.26
C LEU A 147 5.47 -3.05 -11.72
N ALA A 148 6.32 -3.99 -12.18
CA ALA A 148 6.20 -4.58 -13.52
C ALA A 148 4.91 -5.38 -13.70
N GLU A 149 4.50 -6.15 -12.69
CA GLU A 149 3.22 -6.86 -12.69
C GLU A 149 2.01 -5.89 -12.71
N MET A 150 2.09 -4.80 -11.91
CA MET A 150 1.08 -3.73 -11.93
C MET A 150 1.00 -3.10 -13.33
N HIS A 151 2.14 -2.85 -13.97
CA HIS A 151 2.19 -2.36 -15.34
C HIS A 151 1.60 -3.37 -16.32
N ARG A 152 1.94 -4.66 -16.19
CA ARG A 152 1.45 -5.72 -17.08
C ARG A 152 -0.08 -5.82 -17.08
N VAL A 153 -0.70 -5.79 -15.91
CA VAL A 153 -2.16 -5.96 -15.78
C VAL A 153 -2.97 -4.71 -16.14
N LEU A 154 -2.33 -3.53 -16.19
CA LEU A 154 -2.96 -2.29 -16.65
C LEU A 154 -3.19 -2.31 -18.15
N LYS A 155 -4.32 -1.77 -18.61
CA LYS A 155 -4.59 -1.46 -20.01
C LYS A 155 -3.69 -0.33 -20.49
N PRO A 156 -3.41 -0.23 -21.81
CA PRO A 156 -2.91 1.02 -22.39
C PRO A 156 -3.83 2.20 -22.01
N GLY A 157 -3.24 3.31 -21.59
CA GLY A 157 -3.94 4.47 -21.02
C GLY A 157 -4.29 4.34 -19.53
N GLY A 158 -4.16 3.16 -18.95
CA GLY A 158 -4.43 2.88 -17.54
C GLY A 158 -3.45 3.57 -16.58
N ARG A 159 -3.83 3.66 -15.32
CA ARG A 159 -3.08 4.42 -14.30
C ARG A 159 -2.71 3.55 -13.11
N LEU A 160 -1.47 3.69 -12.64
CA LEU A 160 -1.02 3.20 -11.35
C LEU A 160 -1.05 4.34 -10.32
N LEU A 161 -1.54 4.03 -9.13
CA LEU A 161 -1.54 4.89 -7.95
C LEU A 161 -0.77 4.19 -6.84
N VAL A 162 0.32 4.80 -6.38
CA VAL A 162 1.11 4.30 -5.24
C VAL A 162 1.07 5.35 -4.14
N LEU A 163 0.30 5.06 -3.08
CA LEU A 163 0.24 5.88 -1.88
C LEU A 163 1.13 5.23 -0.82
N GLU A 164 2.26 5.86 -0.49
CA GLU A 164 3.21 5.26 0.46
C GLU A 164 3.89 6.33 1.31
N PHE A 165 4.36 5.93 2.49
CA PHE A 165 5.24 6.77 3.29
C PHE A 165 6.50 7.09 2.50
N SER A 166 7.05 8.28 2.74
CA SER A 166 8.18 8.76 1.97
C SER A 166 9.08 9.67 2.79
N ARG A 167 9.95 10.43 2.13
CA ARG A 167 10.92 11.28 2.81
C ARG A 167 10.28 12.60 3.24
N VAL A 168 10.22 12.80 4.55
CA VAL A 168 9.69 14.02 5.16
C VAL A 168 10.57 15.22 4.82
N TRP A 169 9.96 16.38 4.63
CA TRP A 169 10.67 17.65 4.48
C TRP A 169 11.69 17.86 5.59
N ALA A 170 12.94 18.14 5.22
CA ALA A 170 14.10 18.10 6.11
C ALA A 170 13.93 18.86 7.44
N PRO A 171 13.33 20.07 7.50
CA PRO A 171 13.12 20.78 8.77
C PRO A 171 12.18 20.06 9.76
N LEU A 172 11.26 19.22 9.29
CA LEU A 172 10.34 18.46 10.14
C LEU A 172 10.87 17.07 10.50
N SER A 173 11.94 16.61 9.83
CA SER A 173 12.49 15.27 10.03
C SER A 173 12.83 14.94 11.50
N PRO A 174 13.48 15.82 12.30
CA PRO A 174 13.81 15.49 13.69
C PRO A 174 12.57 15.24 14.56
N ALA A 175 11.51 16.03 14.37
CA ALA A 175 10.24 15.85 15.10
C ALA A 175 9.52 14.57 14.67
N TYR A 176 9.52 14.28 13.38
CA TYR A 176 8.95 13.04 12.83
C TYR A 176 9.71 11.79 13.28
N ASP A 177 11.05 11.88 13.40
CA ASP A 177 11.89 10.80 13.93
C ASP A 177 11.62 10.52 15.39
N LEU A 178 11.52 11.56 16.19
CA LEU A 178 11.15 11.43 17.60
C LEU A 178 9.78 10.72 17.74
N TYR A 179 8.81 11.15 16.96
CA TYR A 179 7.49 10.51 16.92
C TYR A 179 7.57 9.04 16.49
N SER A 180 8.22 8.76 15.37
CA SER A 180 8.25 7.43 14.75
C SER A 180 9.02 6.39 15.58
N PHE A 181 10.14 6.79 16.21
CA PHE A 181 11.03 5.85 16.90
C PHE A 181 10.89 5.81 18.42
N LYS A 182 10.25 6.82 19.03
CA LYS A 182 10.00 6.83 20.47
C LYS A 182 8.53 6.79 20.84
N VAL A 183 7.71 7.64 20.20
CA VAL A 183 6.29 7.75 20.58
C VAL A 183 5.48 6.58 20.04
N LEU A 184 5.63 6.23 18.77
CA LEU A 184 4.85 5.13 18.16
C LEU A 184 5.11 3.76 18.81
N PRO A 185 6.36 3.31 19.05
CA PRO A 185 6.59 2.05 19.73
C PRO A 185 6.05 2.04 21.17
N TRP A 186 6.14 3.18 21.89
CA TRP A 186 5.57 3.31 23.23
C TRP A 186 4.03 3.21 23.21
N LEU A 187 3.37 3.88 22.26
CA LEU A 187 1.92 3.74 22.06
C LEU A 187 1.54 2.31 21.65
N GLY A 188 2.33 1.68 20.79
CA GLY A 188 2.15 0.29 20.39
C GLY A 188 2.20 -0.68 21.57
N ASP A 189 3.15 -0.49 22.47
CA ASP A 189 3.26 -1.25 23.71
C ASP A 189 2.03 -1.05 24.63
N LYS A 190 1.68 0.20 24.90
CA LYS A 190 0.61 0.55 25.86
C LYS A 190 -0.80 0.22 25.36
N ILE A 191 -1.07 0.40 24.06
CA ILE A 191 -2.42 0.31 23.51
C ILE A 191 -2.65 -1.03 22.80
N ALA A 192 -1.67 -1.46 22.01
CA ALA A 192 -1.80 -2.66 21.19
C ALA A 192 -1.14 -3.90 21.79
N HIS A 193 -0.24 -3.74 22.79
CA HIS A 193 0.62 -4.79 23.35
C HIS A 193 1.50 -5.46 22.28
N ASP A 194 1.98 -4.69 21.29
CA ASP A 194 2.77 -5.16 20.14
C ASP A 194 3.81 -4.10 19.70
N ALA A 195 4.76 -3.79 20.58
CA ALA A 195 5.82 -2.80 20.29
C ALA A 195 6.70 -3.22 19.09
N GLU A 196 6.87 -4.53 18.84
CA GLU A 196 7.73 -5.05 17.77
C GLU A 196 7.14 -4.73 16.40
N SER A 197 5.86 -4.96 16.19
CA SER A 197 5.18 -4.64 14.94
C SER A 197 5.22 -3.13 14.64
N TYR A 198 5.03 -2.27 15.64
CA TYR A 198 5.11 -0.81 15.47
C TYR A 198 6.54 -0.34 15.16
N ARG A 199 7.55 -0.98 15.77
CA ARG A 199 8.96 -0.71 15.44
C ARG A 199 9.27 -1.11 14.00
N TYR A 200 8.87 -2.30 13.58
CA TYR A 200 9.03 -2.75 12.20
C TYR A 200 8.42 -1.75 11.20
N LEU A 201 7.22 -1.25 11.49
CA LEU A 201 6.55 -0.26 10.63
C LEU A 201 7.39 1.02 10.49
N ALA A 202 7.90 1.57 11.60
CA ALA A 202 8.75 2.76 11.56
C ALA A 202 10.05 2.52 10.77
N GLU A 203 10.70 1.37 10.99
CA GLU A 203 11.92 0.97 10.29
C GLU A 203 11.67 0.75 8.79
N SER A 204 10.59 0.05 8.42
CA SER A 204 10.24 -0.21 7.03
C SER A 204 9.97 1.07 6.22
N ILE A 205 9.43 2.11 6.86
CA ILE A 205 9.26 3.44 6.27
C ILE A 205 10.63 4.05 5.94
N ARG A 206 11.62 3.91 6.84
CA ARG A 206 12.96 4.48 6.64
C ARG A 206 13.76 3.81 5.53
N VAL A 207 13.55 2.53 5.31
CA VAL A 207 14.23 1.75 4.25
C VAL A 207 13.52 1.91 2.90
N HIS A 208 12.26 2.39 2.91
CA HIS A 208 11.53 2.58 1.66
C HIS A 208 12.16 3.68 0.79
N PRO A 209 12.19 3.51 -0.55
CA PRO A 209 12.66 4.54 -1.47
C PRO A 209 11.97 5.89 -1.26
N ASP A 210 12.72 6.97 -1.42
CA ASP A 210 12.16 8.31 -1.43
C ASP A 210 11.36 8.59 -2.72
N GLN A 211 10.76 9.77 -2.82
CA GLN A 211 9.87 10.15 -3.91
C GLN A 211 10.53 10.02 -5.28
N GLU A 212 11.73 10.56 -5.45
CA GLU A 212 12.43 10.55 -6.73
C GLU A 212 12.91 9.14 -7.09
N THR A 213 13.38 8.39 -6.12
CA THR A 213 13.81 7.00 -6.31
C THR A 213 12.63 6.13 -6.74
N LEU A 214 11.48 6.25 -6.08
CA LEU A 214 10.29 5.47 -6.47
C LEU A 214 9.78 5.89 -7.86
N LYS A 215 9.78 7.19 -8.18
CA LYS A 215 9.46 7.68 -9.51
C LYS A 215 10.35 7.02 -10.56
N ALA A 216 11.67 7.04 -10.35
CA ALA A 216 12.62 6.41 -11.26
C ALA A 216 12.41 4.88 -11.38
N MET A 217 12.05 4.19 -10.30
CA MET A 217 11.70 2.76 -10.35
C MET A 217 10.47 2.52 -11.22
N MET A 218 9.43 3.34 -11.09
CA MET A 218 8.22 3.25 -11.92
C MET A 218 8.54 3.50 -13.41
N GLU A 219 9.38 4.49 -13.71
CA GLU A 219 9.81 4.79 -15.09
C GLU A 219 10.62 3.64 -15.69
N ARG A 220 11.53 3.01 -14.93
CA ARG A 220 12.31 1.85 -15.40
C ARG A 220 11.46 0.64 -15.80
N VAL A 221 10.34 0.41 -15.12
CA VAL A 221 9.44 -0.71 -15.46
C VAL A 221 8.42 -0.36 -16.55
N GLY A 222 8.51 0.84 -17.15
CA GLY A 222 7.74 1.22 -18.34
C GLY A 222 6.55 2.16 -18.07
N PHE A 223 6.41 2.72 -16.88
CA PHE A 223 5.44 3.79 -16.66
C PHE A 223 5.93 5.10 -17.26
N HIS A 224 5.00 5.83 -17.84
CA HIS A 224 5.21 7.15 -18.42
C HIS A 224 4.46 8.23 -17.63
N ARG A 225 4.90 9.49 -17.77
CA ARG A 225 4.30 10.64 -17.06
C ARG A 225 4.15 10.35 -15.58
N VAL A 226 5.26 9.88 -14.97
CA VAL A 226 5.28 9.61 -13.54
C VAL A 226 5.46 10.92 -12.80
N ASP A 227 4.46 11.27 -11.99
CA ASP A 227 4.46 12.43 -11.11
C ASP A 227 4.10 12.01 -9.69
N TYR A 228 4.36 12.86 -8.71
CA TYR A 228 3.96 12.60 -7.34
C TYR A 228 3.47 13.86 -6.63
N TYR A 229 2.59 13.66 -5.66
CA TYR A 229 2.12 14.67 -4.72
C TYR A 229 2.68 14.38 -3.34
N ASN A 230 3.42 15.34 -2.76
CA ASN A 230 3.79 15.28 -1.35
C ASN A 230 2.60 15.65 -0.48
N LEU A 231 2.21 14.75 0.43
CA LEU A 231 1.13 14.95 1.38
C LEU A 231 1.74 15.11 2.77
N THR A 232 1.18 16.03 3.56
CA THR A 232 1.64 16.31 4.94
C THR A 232 3.16 16.50 4.99
N ALA A 233 3.66 17.46 4.21
CA ALA A 233 5.09 17.80 4.13
C ALA A 233 6.01 16.60 3.78
N GLY A 234 5.55 15.69 2.95
CA GLY A 234 6.32 14.54 2.48
C GLY A 234 6.28 13.31 3.38
N VAL A 235 5.54 13.34 4.50
CA VAL A 235 5.32 12.13 5.33
C VAL A 235 4.78 10.99 4.48
N VAL A 236 3.91 11.32 3.53
CA VAL A 236 3.37 10.41 2.52
C VAL A 236 3.51 11.05 1.16
N ALA A 237 3.78 10.25 0.14
CA ALA A 237 3.71 10.64 -1.26
C ALA A 237 2.70 9.77 -2.01
N LEU A 238 1.94 10.39 -2.90
CA LEU A 238 1.11 9.71 -3.87
C LEU A 238 1.78 9.81 -5.24
N HIS A 239 2.28 8.70 -5.75
CA HIS A 239 2.81 8.61 -7.11
C HIS A 239 1.72 8.17 -8.08
N LEU A 240 1.74 8.77 -9.27
CA LEU A 240 0.88 8.42 -10.38
C LEU A 240 1.74 8.12 -11.60
N GLY A 241 1.50 6.99 -12.24
CA GLY A 241 2.14 6.61 -13.50
C GLY A 241 1.11 6.15 -14.51
N ARG A 242 1.38 6.31 -15.80
CA ARG A 242 0.51 5.84 -16.90
C ARG A 242 1.21 4.76 -17.70
N LYS A 243 0.45 3.75 -18.10
CA LYS A 243 0.85 2.84 -19.18
C LYS A 243 0.44 3.47 -20.52
N LEU A 244 1.38 3.57 -21.47
CA LEU A 244 1.10 3.98 -22.85
C LEU A 244 0.74 2.80 -23.73
#